data_c84f4c8beb119272648ec9629dbaf061
#
_entry.id   c84f4c8beb119272648ec9629dbaf061
#
_cell.length_a   1.000
_cell.length_b   1.000
_cell.length_c   1.000
_cell.angle_alpha   90.00
_cell.angle_beta   90.00
_cell.angle_gamma   90.00
#
_symmetry.space_group_name_H-M   'P 1'
#
loop_
_entity.id
_entity.type
_entity.pdbx_description
1 polymer ?
#
loop_
_entity_poly.entity_id
_entity_poly.type
_entity_poly.pdbx_seq_one_letter_code
_entity_poly.pdbx_strand_id
1 'polypeptide(L)'
;MXAQAHSRHSSVYFYRYDYAPRPLRRFGLGAAHATELFAVFGLFKRWPALAGKKDRRHALALTEDIQSRWLAFSRTGVPGTGWPAYGEPERAVMVFDQERRIELDPHCVQRELWRDIGRVA
;
A
#
# COMPACT_ATOMS: atom_id res chain seq x y z
N MET A 1 -9.78 9.64 6.39
CA MET A 1 -11.08 10.25 6.32
C MET A 1 -11.65 10.46 4.93
N UNK A 2 -10.89 10.68 4.09
CA UNK A 2 -11.38 10.78 2.93
C UNK A 2 -11.85 9.63 2.41
N ALA A 3 -11.08 8.76 2.52
CA ALA A 3 -11.46 7.46 1.98
C ALA A 3 -12.78 6.98 2.57
N GLN A 4 -12.95 7.20 3.85
CA GLN A 4 -14.17 6.75 4.52
C GLN A 4 -15.39 7.47 3.99
N ALA A 5 -15.31 8.77 3.86
CA ALA A 5 -16.44 9.53 3.32
C ALA A 5 -16.70 9.18 1.87
N HIS A 6 -15.64 9.02 1.09
CA HIS A 6 -15.76 8.75 -0.34
C HIS A 6 -16.32 7.36 -0.62
N SER A 7 -16.06 6.40 0.26
CA SER A 7 -16.52 5.03 0.05
C SER A 7 -18.03 4.90 0.06
N ARG A 8 -18.73 5.91 0.57
CA ARG A 8 -20.19 5.92 0.55
C ARG A 8 -20.74 6.25 -0.83
N HIS A 9 -19.94 6.80 -1.72
CA HIS A 9 -20.39 7.25 -3.04
C HIS A 9 -19.77 6.47 -4.18
N SER A 10 -18.57 5.92 -3.98
CA SER A 10 -17.90 5.16 -5.02
C SER A 10 -16.93 4.18 -4.37
N SER A 11 -16.48 3.23 -5.16
CA SER A 11 -15.50 2.24 -4.65
C SER A 11 -14.16 2.90 -4.40
N VAL A 12 -13.61 2.66 -3.25
CA VAL A 12 -12.32 3.19 -2.84
C VAL A 12 -11.40 2.01 -2.49
N TYR A 13 -10.15 2.10 -2.90
CA TYR A 13 -9.17 1.05 -2.62
C TYR A 13 -8.02 1.69 -1.89
N PHE A 14 -7.78 1.23 -0.66
CA PHE A 14 -6.80 1.81 0.23
C PHE A 14 -5.62 0.88 0.37
N TYR A 15 -4.41 1.42 0.31
CA TYR A 15 -3.23 0.61 0.49
C TYR A 15 -2.21 1.31 1.38
N ARG A 16 -1.31 0.49 1.91
CA ARG A 16 -0.16 0.97 2.67
C ARG A 16 1.07 0.25 2.16
N TYR A 17 2.15 0.98 1.97
CA TYR A 17 3.39 0.42 1.44
C TYR A 17 4.38 0.29 2.58
N ASP A 18 4.71 -0.95 2.95
CA ASP A 18 5.61 -1.23 4.06
C ASP A 18 6.96 -1.78 3.60
N TYR A 19 7.10 -2.14 2.34
CA TYR A 19 8.29 -2.81 1.86
C TYR A 19 9.49 -1.88 1.78
N ALA A 20 10.64 -2.35 2.26
CA ALA A 20 11.91 -1.63 2.15
C ALA A 20 13.04 -2.63 2.00
N PRO A 21 13.68 -2.70 0.82
CA PRO A 21 14.83 -3.58 0.66
C PRO A 21 15.96 -3.18 1.60
N ARG A 22 16.81 -4.15 1.91
CA ARG A 22 17.88 -3.92 2.88
C ARG A 22 18.80 -2.76 2.54
N PRO A 23 19.24 -2.58 1.29
CA PRO A 23 20.10 -1.43 1.00
C PRO A 23 19.43 -0.10 1.31
N LEU A 24 18.15 0.03 1.02
CA LEU A 24 17.45 1.28 1.29
C LEU A 24 17.27 1.48 2.79
N ARG A 25 17.05 0.39 3.53
CA ARG A 25 16.93 0.52 4.98
C ARG A 25 18.23 0.96 5.62
N ARG A 26 19.37 0.52 5.07
CA ARG A 26 20.67 0.93 5.60
C ARG A 26 20.89 2.43 5.49
N PHE A 27 20.31 3.05 4.48
CA PHE A 27 20.40 4.49 4.31
C PHE A 27 19.29 5.25 5.02
N GLY A 28 18.51 4.55 5.85
CA GLY A 28 17.46 5.19 6.63
C GLY A 28 16.21 5.52 5.86
N LEU A 29 16.05 4.96 4.66
CA LEU A 29 14.89 5.30 3.83
C LEU A 29 13.66 4.51 4.18
N GLY A 30 13.83 3.29 4.68
CA GLY A 30 12.70 2.49 5.10
C GLY A 30 11.58 2.46 4.07
N ALA A 31 10.35 2.31 4.54
CA ALA A 31 9.17 2.32 3.69
C ALA A 31 8.56 3.72 3.63
N ALA A 32 9.38 4.70 3.29
CA ALA A 32 8.91 6.07 3.16
C ALA A 32 8.12 6.26 1.87
N HIS A 33 7.40 7.37 1.78
CA HIS A 33 6.60 7.66 0.59
C HIS A 33 7.40 7.57 -0.69
N ALA A 34 8.62 8.08 -0.69
CA ALA A 34 9.41 8.11 -1.90
C ALA A 34 9.82 6.72 -2.37
N THR A 35 9.97 5.77 -1.46
CA THR A 35 10.46 4.46 -1.84
C THR A 35 9.41 3.63 -2.58
N GLU A 36 8.14 3.88 -2.38
CA GLU A 36 7.13 3.13 -3.13
C GLU A 36 7.17 3.46 -4.61
N LEU A 37 7.67 4.63 -4.97
CA LEU A 37 7.81 5.00 -6.37
C LEU A 37 8.76 4.07 -7.11
N PHE A 38 9.71 3.47 -6.40
CA PHE A 38 10.61 2.51 -7.02
C PHE A 38 9.84 1.33 -7.58
N ALA A 39 8.81 0.86 -6.86
CA ALA A 39 8.00 -0.24 -7.34
C ALA A 39 6.99 0.22 -8.39
N VAL A 40 6.32 1.35 -8.15
CA VAL A 40 5.27 1.81 -9.06
C VAL A 40 5.84 2.10 -10.44
N PHE A 41 6.99 2.75 -10.51
CA PHE A 41 7.58 3.11 -11.80
C PHE A 41 8.59 2.09 -12.30
N GLY A 42 8.69 0.94 -11.65
CA GLY A 42 9.54 -0.12 -12.14
C GLY A 42 11.04 0.14 -11.99
N LEU A 43 11.44 0.96 -11.04
CA LEU A 43 12.85 1.29 -10.88
C LEU A 43 13.67 0.09 -10.41
N PHE A 44 13.05 -0.85 -9.71
CA PHE A 44 13.76 -2.08 -9.34
C PHE A 44 14.10 -2.92 -10.55
N LYS A 45 13.28 -2.84 -11.61
CA LYS A 45 13.60 -3.54 -12.86
C LYS A 45 14.75 -2.85 -13.58
N ARG A 46 14.75 -1.53 -13.59
CA ARG A 46 15.76 -0.77 -14.30
C ARG A 46 17.10 -0.82 -13.59
N TRP A 47 17.07 -0.72 -12.27
CA TRP A 47 18.29 -0.74 -11.47
C TRP A 47 18.14 -1.77 -10.35
N PRO A 48 18.35 -3.06 -10.66
CA PRO A 48 18.14 -4.11 -9.64
C PRO A 48 19.03 -3.95 -8.41
N ALA A 49 20.16 -3.25 -8.54
CA ALA A 49 21.05 -3.04 -7.41
C ALA A 49 20.37 -2.28 -6.27
N LEU A 50 19.33 -1.51 -6.56
CA LEU A 50 18.60 -0.81 -5.50
C LEU A 50 18.00 -1.77 -4.48
N ALA A 51 17.63 -2.98 -4.91
CA ALA A 51 17.06 -3.97 -4.00
C ALA A 51 18.12 -4.86 -3.36
N GLY A 52 19.31 -4.93 -3.95
CA GLY A 52 20.32 -5.85 -3.48
C GLY A 52 20.07 -7.26 -3.96
N LYS A 53 21.08 -8.11 -3.82
CA LYS A 53 20.98 -9.46 -4.34
C LYS A 53 19.95 -10.30 -3.58
N LYS A 54 19.92 -10.16 -2.25
CA LYS A 54 19.05 -11.01 -1.43
C LYS A 54 17.57 -10.65 -1.60
N ASP A 55 17.27 -9.38 -1.83
CA ASP A 55 15.89 -8.92 -1.89
C ASP A 55 15.40 -8.72 -3.31
N ARG A 56 16.24 -9.01 -4.32
CA ARG A 56 15.87 -8.71 -5.71
C ARG A 56 14.59 -9.41 -6.14
N ARG A 57 14.45 -10.68 -5.79
CA ARG A 57 13.26 -11.44 -6.20
C ARG A 57 11.99 -10.83 -5.62
N HIS A 58 12.04 -10.49 -4.34
CA HIS A 58 10.87 -9.88 -3.70
C HIS A 58 10.55 -8.53 -4.29
N ALA A 59 11.59 -7.72 -4.57
CA ALA A 59 11.36 -6.39 -5.12
C ALA A 59 10.75 -6.47 -6.52
N LEU A 60 11.22 -7.40 -7.34
CA LEU A 60 10.68 -7.53 -8.68
C LEU A 60 9.26 -8.09 -8.66
N ALA A 61 9.00 -9.06 -7.78
CA ALA A 61 7.64 -9.59 -7.66
C ALA A 61 6.68 -8.52 -7.18
N LEU A 62 7.11 -7.71 -6.24
CA LEU A 62 6.28 -6.62 -5.75
C LEU A 62 6.03 -5.58 -6.84
N THR A 63 7.05 -5.28 -7.63
CA THR A 63 6.90 -4.35 -8.74
C THR A 63 5.86 -4.85 -9.74
N GLU A 64 5.95 -6.14 -10.11
CA GLU A 64 4.99 -6.72 -11.02
C GLU A 64 3.57 -6.64 -10.47
N ASP A 65 3.42 -6.98 -9.19
CA ASP A 65 2.11 -6.96 -8.56
C ASP A 65 1.52 -5.55 -8.56
N ILE A 66 2.31 -4.57 -8.11
CA ILE A 66 1.82 -3.20 -8.03
C ILE A 66 1.48 -2.66 -9.42
N GLN A 67 2.36 -2.86 -10.38
CA GLN A 67 2.12 -2.31 -11.71
C GLN A 67 0.90 -2.95 -12.36
N SER A 68 0.71 -4.26 -12.21
CA SER A 68 -0.47 -4.89 -12.79
C SER A 68 -1.76 -4.38 -12.15
N ARG A 69 -1.72 -4.08 -10.85
CA ARG A 69 -2.91 -3.58 -10.17
C ARG A 69 -3.21 -2.14 -10.55
N TRP A 70 -2.19 -1.31 -10.72
CA TRP A 70 -2.41 0.06 -11.20
C TRP A 70 -3.00 0.06 -12.60
N LEU A 71 -2.49 -0.82 -13.48
CA LEU A 71 -3.04 -0.92 -14.83
C LEU A 71 -4.48 -1.43 -14.81
N ALA A 72 -4.76 -2.45 -14.01
CA ALA A 72 -6.12 -2.97 -13.91
C ALA A 72 -7.08 -1.90 -13.42
N PHE A 73 -6.67 -1.14 -12.41
CA PHE A 73 -7.52 -0.08 -11.88
C PHE A 73 -7.78 1.00 -12.93
N SER A 74 -6.76 1.37 -13.69
CA SER A 74 -6.94 2.41 -14.70
C SER A 74 -7.87 1.97 -15.82
N ARG A 75 -7.94 0.66 -16.08
CA ARG A 75 -8.81 0.15 -17.14
C ARG A 75 -10.22 -0.12 -16.67
N THR A 76 -10.39 -0.61 -15.45
CA THR A 76 -11.69 -1.13 -15.01
C THR A 76 -12.22 -0.48 -13.75
N GLY A 77 -11.41 0.27 -13.03
CA GLY A 77 -11.79 0.79 -11.72
C GLY A 77 -11.62 -0.20 -10.59
N VAL A 78 -11.09 -1.39 -10.87
CA VAL A 78 -10.84 -2.41 -9.86
C VAL A 78 -9.38 -2.84 -9.97
N PRO A 79 -8.62 -2.84 -8.86
CA PRO A 79 -7.18 -3.14 -8.93
C PRO A 79 -6.85 -4.61 -8.92
N GLY A 80 -7.68 -5.45 -9.56
CA GLY A 80 -7.42 -6.86 -9.66
C GLY A 80 -8.00 -7.64 -8.49
N THR A 81 -7.77 -8.95 -8.52
CA THR A 81 -8.35 -9.83 -7.51
C THR A 81 -7.61 -9.72 -6.19
N GLY A 82 -8.30 -10.05 -5.10
CA GLY A 82 -7.69 -10.10 -3.78
C GLY A 82 -7.53 -8.77 -3.08
N TRP A 83 -8.07 -7.70 -3.64
CA TRP A 83 -8.01 -6.38 -3.01
C TRP A 83 -9.43 -5.89 -2.81
N PRO A 84 -10.00 -6.07 -1.62
CA PRO A 84 -11.37 -5.62 -1.39
C PRO A 84 -11.46 -4.11 -1.31
N ALA A 85 -12.62 -3.59 -1.70
CA ALA A 85 -12.86 -2.17 -1.58
C ALA A 85 -12.87 -1.75 -0.12
N TYR A 86 -12.37 -0.54 0.12
CA TYR A 86 -12.37 0.03 1.47
C TYR A 86 -13.79 0.41 1.85
N GLY A 87 -14.16 0.11 3.07
CA GLY A 87 -15.49 0.47 3.55
C GLY A 87 -15.67 0.06 4.99
N GLU A 88 -16.67 0.66 5.62
CA GLU A 88 -17.03 0.31 6.99
C GLU A 88 -17.89 -0.93 6.98
N PRO A 89 -17.79 -1.76 8.02
CA PRO A 89 -16.93 -1.62 9.19
C PRO A 89 -15.53 -2.20 9.04
N GLU A 90 -15.29 -2.99 7.99
CA GLU A 90 -14.04 -3.74 7.88
C GLU A 90 -12.83 -2.84 7.67
N ARG A 91 -12.98 -1.77 6.92
CA ARG A 91 -11.89 -0.83 6.59
C ARG A 91 -10.64 -1.57 6.09
N ALA A 92 -10.84 -2.40 5.08
CA ALA A 92 -9.77 -3.24 4.54
C ALA A 92 -8.69 -2.41 3.86
N VAL A 93 -7.44 -2.73 4.17
CA VAL A 93 -6.27 -2.05 3.61
C VAL A 93 -5.35 -3.11 3.03
N MET A 94 -4.96 -2.92 1.77
CA MET A 94 -3.95 -3.77 1.15
C MET A 94 -2.58 -3.33 1.61
N VAL A 95 -1.79 -4.24 2.16
CA VAL A 95 -0.44 -3.92 2.62
C VAL A 95 0.56 -4.55 1.66
N PHE A 96 1.37 -3.71 1.04
CA PHE A 96 2.44 -4.16 0.15
C PHE A 96 3.74 -4.25 0.94
N ASP A 97 4.16 -5.46 1.18
CA ASP A 97 5.38 -5.75 1.91
C ASP A 97 6.08 -6.89 1.18
N GLN A 98 7.03 -7.53 1.83
CA GLN A 98 7.67 -8.70 1.25
C GLN A 98 6.62 -9.70 0.77
N GLU A 99 5.57 -9.86 1.55
CA GLU A 99 4.37 -10.59 1.14
C GLU A 99 3.18 -9.66 1.27
N ARG A 100 2.33 -9.72 0.26
CA ARG A 100 1.12 -8.90 0.25
C ARG A 100 0.10 -9.48 1.23
N ARG A 101 -0.60 -8.60 1.93
CA ARG A 101 -1.63 -9.06 2.86
C ARG A 101 -2.72 -8.00 2.99
N ILE A 102 -3.87 -8.43 3.50
CA ILE A 102 -4.97 -7.53 3.81
C ILE A 102 -5.03 -7.35 5.32
N GLU A 103 -5.08 -6.10 5.76
CA GLU A 103 -5.31 -5.79 7.17
C GLU A 103 -6.66 -5.11 7.30
N LEU A 104 -7.41 -5.49 8.33
CA LEU A 104 -8.72 -4.91 8.57
C LEU A 104 -8.58 -3.85 9.67
N ASP A 105 -8.93 -2.62 9.31
CA ASP A 105 -8.93 -1.49 10.25
C ASP A 105 -7.62 -1.40 11.01
N PRO A 106 -6.48 -1.28 10.31
CA PRO A 106 -5.16 -1.41 10.96
C PRO A 106 -4.85 -0.33 12.00
N HIS A 107 -5.53 0.80 11.95
CA HIS A 107 -5.27 1.88 12.90
C HIS A 107 -6.51 2.17 13.73
N CYS A 108 -7.24 1.13 14.12
CA CYS A 108 -8.52 1.34 14.76
C CYS A 108 -8.39 2.06 16.10
N VAL A 109 -7.36 1.77 16.89
CA VAL A 109 -7.19 2.43 18.18
C VAL A 109 -6.96 3.93 17.97
N GLN A 110 -6.07 4.28 17.06
CA GLN A 110 -5.79 5.68 16.78
C GLN A 110 -7.01 6.39 16.21
N ARG A 111 -7.73 5.73 15.32
CA ARG A 111 -8.93 6.31 14.72
C ARG A 111 -9.99 6.59 15.77
N GLU A 112 -10.18 5.65 16.70
CA GLU A 112 -11.18 5.84 17.73
C GLU A 112 -10.79 6.92 18.71
N LEU A 113 -9.51 7.05 19.03
CA LEU A 113 -9.05 8.13 19.89
C LEU A 113 -9.31 9.49 19.25
N TRP A 114 -9.03 9.62 17.96
CA TRP A 114 -9.28 10.89 17.29
C TRP A 114 -10.76 11.21 17.22
N ARG A 115 -11.60 10.20 17.04
CA ARG A 115 -13.05 10.41 17.05
C ARG A 115 -13.53 10.88 18.41
N ASP A 116 -13.02 10.31 19.49
CA ASP A 116 -13.40 10.72 20.82
C ASP A 116 -12.96 12.14 21.11
N ILE A 117 -11.77 12.52 20.68
CA ILE A 117 -11.29 13.90 20.84
C ILE A 117 -12.21 14.85 20.08
N GLY A 118 -12.63 14.48 18.89
CA GLY A 118 -13.53 15.31 18.10
C GLY A 118 -14.88 15.51 18.79
N ARG A 119 -15.37 14.50 19.48
CA ARG A 119 -16.64 14.63 20.19
C ARG A 119 -16.55 15.60 21.36
N VAL A 120 -15.39 15.63 22.03
CA VAL A 120 -15.20 16.50 23.16
C VAL A 120 -15.01 17.95 22.71
N ALA A 121 -14.34 18.13 21.57
CA ALA A 121 -14.13 19.47 21.03
C ALA A 121 -15.43 20.05 20.48
#